data_9c0cbbd654cc4e3c7261cad2b9322337
#
_entry.id   9c0cbbd654cc4e3c7261cad2b9322337
#
_cell.length_a   1.000
_cell.length_b   1.000
_cell.length_c   1.000
_cell.angle_alpha   90.00
_cell.angle_beta   90.00
_cell.angle_gamma   90.00
#
_symmetry.space_group_name_H-M   'P 1'
#
loop_
_entity.id
_entity.type
_entity.pdbx_description
1 polymer ?
#
loop_
_entity_poly.entity_id
_entity_poly.type
_entity_poly.pdbx_seq_one_letter_code
_entity_poly.pdbx_strand_id
1 'polypeptide(L)'
;MSTTAAGTVPDVTPTRERADVRVAAPAGGLRGVLESSPFPILLVSLVGILLLTAFGPALVVGDTWLMLMAGREVVDHGLPETETLTVLGSGATWTDQQWLAHLVVYGTHALAGIRAVVVLDVLLVVGGLALALGAARAAGATSRSTFLVGLLAGLAGPGGWPMRAQATALPLFAGVLWLLLDAARRGARRRTLLVLPALVVWANLHGSVLLGASLTTVLGVYELVRARRLDWLPLSLAVLAPLCVLATPYGWDVVAYYELMLVDAPFAEILREWQWSSPGGTTARVPSPSARAGARARRPRRRRSRPRSAPSPEPASRRR
;
A
#
# COMPACT_ATOMS: atom_id res chain seq x y z
N MET A 1 82.28 -6.81 9.50
CA MET A 1 81.79 -7.09 8.11
C MET A 1 80.64 -8.08 8.24
N SER A 2 79.43 -7.57 8.11
CA SER A 2 78.26 -8.41 7.88
C SER A 2 77.16 -7.51 7.29
N THR A 3 76.91 -7.72 6.01
CA THR A 3 75.98 -7.03 5.17
C THR A 3 74.58 -7.61 5.38
N THR A 4 73.66 -6.81 5.86
CA THR A 4 72.27 -7.15 5.99
C THR A 4 71.56 -6.86 4.66
N ALA A 5 71.05 -7.89 4.00
CA ALA A 5 70.25 -7.80 2.79
C ALA A 5 68.82 -7.31 3.12
N ALA A 6 68.43 -6.18 2.55
CA ALA A 6 67.06 -5.69 2.59
C ALA A 6 66.21 -6.49 1.64
N GLY A 7 65.23 -7.24 2.18
CA GLY A 7 64.21 -7.93 1.44
C GLY A 7 63.14 -6.93 0.90
N THR A 8 63.04 -6.84 -0.40
CA THR A 8 61.96 -6.11 -1.11
C THR A 8 60.63 -6.88 -0.95
N VAL A 9 59.63 -6.22 -0.31
CA VAL A 9 58.25 -6.66 -0.24
C VAL A 9 57.60 -6.41 -1.61
N PRO A 10 56.97 -7.41 -2.24
CA PRO A 10 56.26 -7.18 -3.49
C PRO A 10 54.99 -6.37 -3.22
N ASP A 11 54.83 -5.26 -3.93
CA ASP A 11 53.64 -4.40 -3.98
C ASP A 11 52.49 -5.19 -4.64
N VAL A 12 51.55 -5.70 -3.84
CA VAL A 12 50.31 -6.33 -4.30
C VAL A 12 49.26 -5.27 -4.50
N THR A 13 49.33 -4.59 -5.63
CA THR A 13 48.24 -3.74 -6.11
C THR A 13 47.05 -4.63 -6.49
N PRO A 14 45.87 -4.52 -5.88
CA PRO A 14 44.71 -5.29 -6.32
C PRO A 14 44.22 -4.75 -7.64
N THR A 15 44.58 -5.42 -8.73
CA THR A 15 43.99 -5.22 -10.04
C THR A 15 42.48 -5.49 -9.94
N ARG A 16 41.68 -4.45 -9.75
CA ARG A 16 40.22 -4.54 -9.95
C ARG A 16 40.00 -4.80 -11.43
N GLU A 17 39.94 -6.07 -11.77
CA GLU A 17 39.41 -6.55 -13.03
C GLU A 17 37.95 -6.09 -13.10
N ARG A 18 37.73 -4.93 -13.76
CA ARG A 18 36.39 -4.54 -14.21
C ARG A 18 35.97 -5.65 -15.16
N ALA A 19 35.11 -6.55 -14.67
CA ALA A 19 34.36 -7.41 -15.55
C ALA A 19 33.58 -6.52 -16.52
N ASP A 20 34.13 -6.29 -17.70
CA ASP A 20 33.43 -5.72 -18.83
C ASP A 20 32.25 -6.65 -19.12
N VAL A 21 31.08 -6.30 -18.56
CA VAL A 21 29.81 -6.89 -18.97
C VAL A 21 29.63 -6.43 -20.43
N ARG A 22 30.19 -7.23 -21.35
CA ARG A 22 29.86 -7.10 -22.77
C ARG A 22 28.37 -7.28 -22.90
N VAL A 23 27.65 -6.16 -23.07
CA VAL A 23 26.28 -6.17 -23.56
C VAL A 23 26.35 -6.82 -24.93
N ALA A 24 25.96 -8.08 -25.00
CA ALA A 24 25.88 -8.81 -26.25
C ALA A 24 25.02 -8.01 -27.23
N ALA A 25 25.56 -7.77 -28.43
CA ALA A 25 24.80 -7.12 -29.49
C ALA A 25 23.48 -7.88 -29.71
N PRO A 26 22.35 -7.17 -29.93
CA PRO A 26 21.06 -7.84 -30.11
C PRO A 26 21.15 -8.81 -31.28
N ALA A 27 20.85 -10.08 -31.03
CA ALA A 27 20.77 -11.10 -32.05
C ALA A 27 19.73 -10.66 -33.12
N GLY A 28 20.17 -10.44 -34.34
CA GLY A 28 19.26 -10.10 -35.43
C GLY A 28 18.23 -11.21 -35.63
N GLY A 29 16.96 -10.84 -35.88
CA GLY A 29 15.87 -11.76 -36.08
C GLY A 29 14.82 -11.79 -34.97
N LEU A 30 13.88 -12.73 -35.01
CA LEU A 30 12.75 -12.86 -34.08
C LEU A 30 13.21 -12.89 -32.61
N ARG A 31 14.30 -13.56 -32.32
CA ARG A 31 14.88 -13.62 -30.98
C ARG A 31 15.31 -12.25 -30.46
N GLY A 32 15.92 -11.43 -31.32
CA GLY A 32 16.32 -10.07 -30.97
C GLY A 32 15.10 -9.17 -30.65
N VAL A 33 14.02 -9.34 -31.42
CA VAL A 33 12.74 -8.65 -31.14
C VAL A 33 12.16 -9.10 -29.82
N LEU A 34 12.12 -10.41 -29.55
CA LEU A 34 11.61 -10.95 -28.28
C LEU A 34 12.46 -10.55 -27.07
N GLU A 35 13.75 -10.33 -27.25
CA GLU A 35 14.67 -9.89 -26.20
C GLU A 35 14.74 -8.36 -26.09
N SER A 36 14.16 -7.61 -27.06
CA SER A 36 14.13 -6.16 -27.04
C SER A 36 13.22 -5.62 -25.92
N SER A 37 13.59 -4.51 -25.36
CA SER A 37 12.71 -3.72 -24.52
C SER A 37 11.99 -2.72 -25.45
N PRO A 38 10.66 -2.65 -25.48
CA PRO A 38 9.65 -3.00 -24.47
C PRO A 38 8.78 -4.24 -24.80
N PHE A 39 9.17 -5.08 -25.76
CA PHE A 39 8.32 -6.17 -26.30
C PHE A 39 7.62 -7.02 -25.21
N PRO A 40 8.28 -7.55 -24.16
CA PRO A 40 7.60 -8.38 -23.18
C PRO A 40 6.52 -7.60 -22.40
N ILE A 41 6.71 -6.29 -22.17
CA ILE A 41 5.73 -5.44 -21.50
C ILE A 41 4.50 -5.26 -22.38
N LEU A 42 4.72 -4.94 -23.66
CA LEU A 42 3.63 -4.78 -24.63
C LEU A 42 2.81 -6.05 -24.79
N LEU A 43 3.48 -7.22 -24.85
CA LEU A 43 2.79 -8.50 -24.98
C LEU A 43 1.94 -8.83 -23.74
N VAL A 44 2.50 -8.66 -22.53
CA VAL A 44 1.73 -8.86 -21.29
C VAL A 44 0.57 -7.88 -21.19
N SER A 45 0.79 -6.61 -21.55
CA SER A 45 -0.26 -5.60 -21.56
C SER A 45 -1.39 -5.95 -22.54
N LEU A 46 -1.04 -6.38 -23.74
CA LEU A 46 -2.04 -6.83 -24.74
C LEU A 46 -2.84 -8.01 -24.23
N VAL A 47 -2.20 -9.03 -23.68
CA VAL A 47 -2.88 -10.20 -23.08
C VAL A 47 -3.78 -9.74 -21.92
N GLY A 48 -3.29 -8.85 -21.06
CA GLY A 48 -4.07 -8.26 -19.97
C GLY A 48 -5.31 -7.54 -20.45
N ILE A 49 -5.18 -6.68 -21.48
CA ILE A 49 -6.31 -5.97 -22.09
C ILE A 49 -7.34 -6.95 -22.66
N LEU A 50 -6.90 -7.97 -23.41
CA LEU A 50 -7.80 -8.96 -24.00
C LEU A 50 -8.55 -9.77 -22.95
N LEU A 51 -7.85 -10.20 -21.88
CA LEU A 51 -8.48 -10.95 -20.78
C LEU A 51 -9.47 -10.07 -20.01
N LEU A 52 -9.08 -8.86 -19.61
CA LEU A 52 -9.94 -7.98 -18.84
C LEU A 52 -11.16 -7.52 -19.63
N THR A 53 -11.03 -7.26 -20.93
CA THR A 53 -12.18 -6.91 -21.76
C THR A 53 -13.14 -8.09 -21.97
N ALA A 54 -12.61 -9.32 -22.03
CA ALA A 54 -13.44 -10.53 -22.10
C ALA A 54 -14.28 -10.73 -20.82
N PHE A 55 -13.76 -10.31 -19.66
CA PHE A 55 -14.44 -10.38 -18.36
C PHE A 55 -15.13 -9.05 -17.97
N GLY A 56 -15.25 -8.09 -18.89
CA GLY A 56 -15.72 -6.72 -18.63
C GLY A 56 -16.94 -6.60 -17.70
N PRO A 57 -18.04 -7.36 -17.88
CA PRO A 57 -19.20 -7.29 -16.99
C PRO A 57 -18.89 -7.71 -15.54
N ALA A 58 -17.96 -8.64 -15.34
CA ALA A 58 -17.57 -9.12 -14.03
C ALA A 58 -16.63 -8.15 -13.27
N LEU A 59 -16.12 -7.12 -13.94
CA LEU A 59 -15.31 -6.06 -13.32
C LEU A 59 -16.18 -5.05 -12.56
N VAL A 60 -17.48 -4.97 -12.84
CA VAL A 60 -18.44 -4.11 -12.15
C VAL A 60 -19.03 -4.86 -10.97
N VAL A 61 -18.59 -4.50 -9.77
CA VAL A 61 -18.99 -5.14 -8.50
C VAL A 61 -19.72 -4.15 -7.59
N GLY A 62 -20.12 -4.59 -6.40
CA GLY A 62 -20.80 -3.74 -5.42
C GLY A 62 -20.02 -2.46 -5.11
N ASP A 63 -18.69 -2.56 -4.94
CA ASP A 63 -17.84 -1.40 -4.68
C ASP A 63 -17.85 -0.38 -5.84
N THR A 64 -17.95 -0.84 -7.09
CA THR A 64 -18.07 0.06 -8.24
C THR A 64 -19.34 0.91 -8.16
N TRP A 65 -20.47 0.28 -7.79
CA TRP A 65 -21.74 1.01 -7.61
C TRP A 65 -21.68 1.99 -6.44
N LEU A 66 -21.05 1.59 -5.34
CA LEU A 66 -20.82 2.49 -4.20
C LEU A 66 -19.99 3.70 -4.62
N MET A 67 -18.90 3.50 -5.38
CA MET A 67 -18.08 4.59 -5.91
C MET A 67 -18.88 5.55 -6.80
N LEU A 68 -19.78 5.02 -7.64
CA LEU A 68 -20.64 5.83 -8.49
C LEU A 68 -21.62 6.67 -7.66
N MET A 69 -22.21 6.07 -6.62
CA MET A 69 -23.12 6.77 -5.70
C MET A 69 -22.38 7.86 -4.90
N ALA A 70 -21.23 7.52 -4.33
CA ALA A 70 -20.41 8.46 -3.58
C ALA A 70 -19.89 9.62 -4.46
N GLY A 71 -19.45 9.32 -5.68
CA GLY A 71 -19.02 10.36 -6.62
C GLY A 71 -20.16 11.28 -7.05
N ARG A 72 -21.36 10.76 -7.22
CA ARG A 72 -22.56 11.55 -7.46
C ARG A 72 -22.89 12.45 -6.25
N GLU A 73 -22.83 11.89 -5.04
CA GLU A 73 -23.06 12.63 -3.80
C GLU A 73 -22.11 13.83 -3.69
N VAL A 74 -20.82 13.62 -3.99
CA VAL A 74 -19.82 14.70 -3.99
C VAL A 74 -20.14 15.77 -5.04
N VAL A 75 -20.65 15.39 -6.22
CA VAL A 75 -21.01 16.37 -7.27
C VAL A 75 -22.25 17.13 -6.91
N ASP A 76 -23.28 16.48 -6.35
CA ASP A 76 -24.57 17.09 -6.07
C ASP A 76 -24.57 17.90 -4.77
N HIS A 77 -23.82 17.50 -3.73
CA HIS A 77 -23.88 18.08 -2.39
C HIS A 77 -22.52 18.54 -1.84
N GLY A 78 -21.41 18.26 -2.51
CA GLY A 78 -20.06 18.52 -2.02
C GLY A 78 -19.49 17.37 -1.21
N LEU A 79 -18.33 17.62 -0.58
CA LEU A 79 -17.65 16.60 0.23
C LEU A 79 -18.46 16.29 1.50
N PRO A 80 -18.80 15.01 1.75
CA PRO A 80 -19.62 14.63 2.89
C PRO A 80 -18.85 14.76 4.21
N GLU A 81 -19.52 15.28 5.24
CA GLU A 81 -19.06 15.27 6.62
C GLU A 81 -19.75 14.17 7.45
N THR A 82 -20.85 13.65 6.94
CA THR A 82 -21.65 12.59 7.56
C THR A 82 -21.97 11.50 6.55
N GLU A 83 -22.13 10.27 7.05
CA GLU A 83 -22.54 9.12 6.25
C GLU A 83 -23.98 9.29 5.75
N THR A 84 -24.15 9.27 4.44
CA THR A 84 -25.46 9.47 3.76
C THR A 84 -25.87 8.28 2.90
N LEU A 85 -24.94 7.37 2.60
CA LEU A 85 -25.15 6.29 1.62
C LEU A 85 -25.67 5.00 2.26
N THR A 86 -25.45 4.79 3.56
CA THR A 86 -25.86 3.57 4.24
C THR A 86 -26.92 3.84 5.31
N VAL A 87 -27.88 2.91 5.43
CA VAL A 87 -28.98 3.05 6.39
C VAL A 87 -28.49 2.94 7.83
N LEU A 88 -27.56 2.02 8.11
CA LEU A 88 -27.07 1.76 9.47
C LEU A 88 -26.06 2.80 9.95
N GLY A 89 -25.35 3.45 9.03
CA GLY A 89 -24.35 4.48 9.35
C GLY A 89 -24.88 5.91 9.20
N SER A 90 -26.13 6.08 8.76
CA SER A 90 -26.69 7.39 8.44
C SER A 90 -26.53 8.40 9.58
N GLY A 91 -25.93 9.54 9.28
CA GLY A 91 -25.70 10.62 10.26
C GLY A 91 -24.42 10.45 11.10
N ALA A 92 -23.68 9.34 11.00
CA ALA A 92 -22.38 9.21 11.64
C ALA A 92 -21.35 10.12 10.95
N THR A 93 -20.35 10.60 11.69
CA THR A 93 -19.23 11.35 11.11
C THR A 93 -18.54 10.52 10.05
N TRP A 94 -18.32 11.10 8.86
CA TRP A 94 -17.76 10.41 7.73
C TRP A 94 -16.65 11.22 7.06
N THR A 95 -15.52 10.58 6.79
CA THR A 95 -14.42 11.12 6.00
C THR A 95 -14.30 10.31 4.72
N ASP A 96 -14.70 10.86 3.60
CA ASP A 96 -14.53 10.22 2.28
C ASP A 96 -13.09 10.37 1.80
N GLN A 97 -12.19 9.58 2.37
CA GLN A 97 -10.76 9.60 2.03
C GLN A 97 -10.49 9.29 0.55
N GLN A 98 -11.44 8.63 -0.14
CA GLN A 98 -11.33 8.20 -1.53
C GLN A 98 -12.13 9.10 -2.50
N TRP A 99 -12.54 10.28 -2.05
CA TRP A 99 -13.43 11.19 -2.78
C TRP A 99 -13.02 11.45 -4.24
N LEU A 100 -11.71 11.57 -4.51
CA LEU A 100 -11.21 11.81 -5.87
C LEU A 100 -11.37 10.56 -6.76
N ALA A 101 -11.18 9.35 -6.21
CA ALA A 101 -11.47 8.10 -6.94
C ALA A 101 -12.97 8.00 -7.26
N HIS A 102 -13.83 8.34 -6.33
CA HIS A 102 -15.28 8.40 -6.52
C HIS A 102 -15.67 9.39 -7.63
N LEU A 103 -15.10 10.59 -7.61
CA LEU A 103 -15.31 11.60 -8.67
C LEU A 103 -14.82 11.13 -10.04
N VAL A 104 -13.64 10.53 -10.11
CA VAL A 104 -13.07 10.03 -11.38
C VAL A 104 -13.96 8.96 -11.98
N VAL A 105 -14.42 8.00 -11.17
CA VAL A 105 -15.28 6.90 -11.63
C VAL A 105 -16.67 7.41 -12.03
N TYR A 106 -17.28 8.27 -11.20
CA TYR A 106 -18.57 8.88 -11.52
C TYR A 106 -18.49 9.77 -12.77
N GLY A 107 -17.48 10.62 -12.88
CA GLY A 107 -17.28 11.49 -14.04
C GLY A 107 -17.10 10.68 -15.32
N THR A 108 -16.34 9.58 -15.27
CA THR A 108 -16.17 8.66 -16.40
C THR A 108 -17.50 8.03 -16.80
N HIS A 109 -18.30 7.60 -15.82
CA HIS A 109 -19.65 7.08 -16.07
C HIS A 109 -20.59 8.13 -16.66
N ALA A 110 -20.61 9.34 -16.10
CA ALA A 110 -21.47 10.43 -16.56
C ALA A 110 -21.17 10.85 -18.01
N LEU A 111 -19.88 10.80 -18.42
CA LEU A 111 -19.44 11.16 -19.75
C LEU A 111 -19.71 10.08 -20.80
N ALA A 112 -19.49 8.80 -20.48
CA ALA A 112 -19.50 7.73 -21.49
C ALA A 112 -20.08 6.39 -20.99
N GLY A 113 -20.77 6.40 -19.85
CA GLY A 113 -21.48 5.24 -19.31
C GLY A 113 -20.59 4.19 -18.67
N ILE A 114 -21.22 3.09 -18.25
CA ILE A 114 -20.55 2.01 -17.50
C ILE A 114 -19.43 1.32 -18.30
N ARG A 115 -19.53 1.29 -19.63
CA ARG A 115 -18.47 0.72 -20.47
C ARG A 115 -17.17 1.50 -20.38
N ALA A 116 -17.25 2.83 -20.23
CA ALA A 116 -16.08 3.67 -20.05
C ALA A 116 -15.42 3.44 -18.68
N VAL A 117 -16.20 3.14 -17.65
CA VAL A 117 -15.66 2.74 -16.33
C VAL A 117 -14.88 1.43 -16.45
N VAL A 118 -15.38 0.45 -17.19
CA VAL A 118 -14.63 -0.81 -17.46
C VAL A 118 -13.33 -0.51 -18.21
N VAL A 119 -13.36 0.35 -19.23
CA VAL A 119 -12.16 0.75 -19.96
C VAL A 119 -11.16 1.45 -19.03
N LEU A 120 -11.64 2.35 -18.17
CA LEU A 120 -10.81 3.02 -17.17
C LEU A 120 -10.12 1.99 -16.26
N ASP A 121 -10.87 1.04 -15.74
CA ASP A 121 -10.34 -0.04 -14.88
C ASP A 121 -9.24 -0.83 -15.59
N VAL A 122 -9.49 -1.28 -16.82
CA VAL A 122 -8.50 -1.97 -17.64
C VAL A 122 -7.23 -1.15 -17.83
N LEU A 123 -7.36 0.16 -18.10
CA LEU A 123 -6.22 1.05 -18.28
C LEU A 123 -5.42 1.23 -16.97
N LEU A 124 -6.10 1.32 -15.82
CA LEU A 124 -5.45 1.47 -14.51
C LEU A 124 -4.69 0.19 -14.14
N VAL A 125 -5.31 -0.96 -14.26
CA VAL A 125 -4.70 -2.26 -13.90
C VAL A 125 -3.54 -2.59 -14.84
N VAL A 126 -3.76 -2.53 -16.15
CA VAL A 126 -2.73 -2.84 -17.14
C VAL A 126 -1.63 -1.79 -17.14
N GLY A 127 -1.98 -0.51 -16.99
CA GLY A 127 -1.02 0.58 -16.89
C GLY A 127 -0.13 0.46 -15.65
N GLY A 128 -0.71 0.13 -14.51
CA GLY A 128 0.06 -0.14 -13.27
C GLY A 128 1.01 -1.32 -13.43
N LEU A 129 0.54 -2.42 -14.02
CA LEU A 129 1.38 -3.59 -14.32
C LEU A 129 2.51 -3.24 -15.32
N ALA A 130 2.19 -2.53 -16.39
CA ALA A 130 3.18 -2.11 -17.38
C ALA A 130 4.28 -1.21 -16.78
N LEU A 131 3.90 -0.26 -15.90
CA LEU A 131 4.84 0.57 -15.15
C LEU A 131 5.75 -0.27 -14.24
N ALA A 132 5.18 -1.24 -13.50
CA ALA A 132 5.96 -2.13 -12.63
C ALA A 132 6.95 -2.98 -13.44
N LEU A 133 6.52 -3.54 -14.57
CA LEU A 133 7.38 -4.30 -15.47
C LEU A 133 8.46 -3.41 -16.13
N GLY A 134 8.10 -2.16 -16.47
CA GLY A 134 9.05 -1.14 -16.94
C GLY A 134 10.12 -0.83 -15.91
N ALA A 135 9.73 -0.67 -14.65
CA ALA A 135 10.66 -0.49 -13.54
C ALA A 135 11.60 -1.70 -13.38
N ALA A 136 11.07 -2.93 -13.47
CA ALA A 136 11.86 -4.15 -13.42
C ALA A 136 12.88 -4.22 -14.57
N ARG A 137 12.47 -3.86 -15.80
CA ARG A 137 13.37 -3.78 -16.96
C ARG A 137 14.46 -2.72 -16.77
N ALA A 138 14.09 -1.51 -16.32
CA ALA A 138 15.04 -0.45 -16.00
C ALA A 138 16.02 -0.85 -14.88
N ALA A 139 15.60 -1.78 -14.04
CA ALA A 139 16.38 -2.41 -12.99
C ALA A 139 17.30 -3.54 -13.47
N GLY A 140 17.22 -3.96 -14.73
CA GLY A 140 18.05 -5.01 -15.33
C GLY A 140 17.40 -6.39 -15.41
N ALA A 141 16.09 -6.50 -15.15
CA ALA A 141 15.38 -7.76 -15.36
C ALA A 141 15.44 -8.20 -16.83
N THR A 142 15.59 -9.50 -17.08
CA THR A 142 15.61 -10.04 -18.45
C THR A 142 14.22 -10.02 -19.08
N SER A 143 14.12 -10.04 -20.40
CA SER A 143 12.83 -10.11 -21.12
C SER A 143 12.02 -11.34 -20.71
N ARG A 144 12.66 -12.49 -20.56
CA ARG A 144 12.03 -13.72 -20.13
C ARG A 144 11.44 -13.60 -18.71
N SER A 145 12.24 -13.09 -17.76
CA SER A 145 11.80 -12.89 -16.38
C SER A 145 10.63 -11.88 -16.34
N THR A 146 10.73 -10.77 -17.07
CA THR A 146 9.67 -9.75 -17.14
C THR A 146 8.37 -10.33 -17.68
N PHE A 147 8.44 -11.12 -18.76
CA PHE A 147 7.27 -11.79 -19.35
C PHE A 147 6.63 -12.78 -18.38
N LEU A 148 7.44 -13.70 -17.82
CA LEU A 148 6.92 -14.73 -16.91
C LEU A 148 6.30 -14.15 -15.65
N VAL A 149 6.97 -13.18 -15.01
CA VAL A 149 6.45 -12.53 -13.80
C VAL A 149 5.21 -11.71 -14.12
N GLY A 150 5.20 -10.99 -15.23
CA GLY A 150 4.03 -10.24 -15.68
C GLY A 150 2.82 -11.13 -15.98
N LEU A 151 3.05 -12.26 -16.65
CA LEU A 151 1.99 -13.24 -16.91
C LEU A 151 1.45 -13.85 -15.61
N LEU A 152 2.33 -14.27 -14.70
CA LEU A 152 1.92 -14.80 -13.40
C LEU A 152 1.17 -13.77 -12.56
N ALA A 153 1.62 -12.51 -12.55
CA ALA A 153 0.92 -11.43 -11.87
C ALA A 153 -0.48 -11.19 -12.46
N GLY A 154 -0.60 -11.22 -13.79
CA GLY A 154 -1.89 -11.15 -14.48
C GLY A 154 -2.80 -12.31 -14.12
N LEU A 155 -2.30 -13.54 -14.10
CA LEU A 155 -3.09 -14.74 -13.78
C LEU A 155 -3.46 -14.84 -12.29
N ALA A 156 -2.63 -14.31 -11.40
CA ALA A 156 -2.89 -14.30 -9.96
C ALA A 156 -3.91 -13.23 -9.52
N GLY A 157 -4.23 -12.28 -10.41
CA GLY A 157 -5.01 -11.10 -10.09
C GLY A 157 -6.53 -11.13 -10.24
N PRO A 158 -7.25 -12.23 -10.61
CA PRO A 158 -8.70 -12.16 -10.84
C PRO A 158 -9.51 -11.58 -9.69
N GLY A 159 -9.08 -11.80 -8.44
CA GLY A 159 -9.72 -11.23 -7.26
C GLY A 159 -9.45 -9.73 -7.04
N GLY A 160 -8.41 -9.18 -7.67
CA GLY A 160 -8.01 -7.78 -7.58
C GLY A 160 -8.33 -6.94 -8.82
N TRP A 161 -8.95 -7.54 -9.84
CA TRP A 161 -9.28 -6.85 -11.09
C TRP A 161 -10.59 -6.04 -11.08
N PRO A 162 -11.62 -6.37 -10.26
CA PRO A 162 -12.83 -5.56 -10.25
C PRO A 162 -12.55 -4.10 -9.91
N MET A 163 -13.32 -3.20 -10.55
CA MET A 163 -13.18 -1.76 -10.33
C MET A 163 -13.48 -1.41 -8.88
N ARG A 164 -12.43 -1.08 -8.17
CA ARG A 164 -12.41 -0.62 -6.78
C ARG A 164 -11.52 0.62 -6.68
N ALA A 165 -11.63 1.39 -5.61
CA ALA A 165 -10.79 2.56 -5.41
C ALA A 165 -9.29 2.23 -5.43
N GLN A 166 -8.88 1.03 -4.99
CA GLN A 166 -7.50 0.55 -5.07
C GLN A 166 -6.94 0.55 -6.50
N ALA A 167 -7.77 0.27 -7.51
CA ALA A 167 -7.34 0.26 -8.91
C ALA A 167 -6.78 1.63 -9.34
N THR A 168 -7.37 2.73 -8.85
CA THR A 168 -6.90 4.10 -9.15
C THR A 168 -5.50 4.38 -8.62
N ALA A 169 -5.10 3.70 -7.54
CA ALA A 169 -3.80 3.86 -6.91
C ALA A 169 -2.68 3.01 -7.55
N LEU A 170 -3.01 1.95 -8.31
CA LEU A 170 -2.00 1.03 -8.87
C LEU A 170 -0.92 1.70 -9.72
N PRO A 171 -1.25 2.59 -10.69
CA PRO A 171 -0.23 3.26 -11.48
C PRO A 171 0.65 4.18 -10.63
N LEU A 172 0.08 4.85 -9.63
CA LEU A 172 0.83 5.71 -8.71
C LEU A 172 1.77 4.89 -7.83
N PHE A 173 1.30 3.77 -7.28
CA PHE A 173 2.16 2.85 -6.53
C PHE A 173 3.35 2.38 -7.37
N ALA A 174 3.09 1.89 -8.59
CA ALA A 174 4.14 1.42 -9.49
C ALA A 174 5.13 2.53 -9.86
N GLY A 175 4.63 3.75 -10.14
CA GLY A 175 5.46 4.91 -10.46
C GLY A 175 6.30 5.39 -9.27
N VAL A 176 5.72 5.49 -8.09
CA VAL A 176 6.43 5.82 -6.85
C VAL A 176 7.50 4.77 -6.56
N LEU A 177 7.15 3.48 -6.60
CA LEU A 177 8.11 2.40 -6.38
C LEU A 177 9.26 2.45 -7.38
N TRP A 178 9.00 2.73 -8.66
CA TRP A 178 10.04 2.91 -9.67
C TRP A 178 11.01 4.02 -9.31
N LEU A 179 10.49 5.21 -8.93
CA LEU A 179 11.31 6.35 -8.53
C LEU A 179 12.16 6.04 -7.30
N LEU A 180 11.58 5.35 -6.30
CA LEU A 180 12.29 4.95 -5.08
C LEU A 180 13.37 3.90 -5.36
N LEU A 181 13.09 2.89 -6.17
CA LEU A 181 14.07 1.86 -6.55
C LEU A 181 15.23 2.45 -7.38
N ASP A 182 14.93 3.40 -8.27
CA ASP A 182 15.98 4.11 -8.99
C ASP A 182 16.84 4.96 -8.05
N ALA A 183 16.22 5.66 -7.10
CA ALA A 183 16.92 6.44 -6.09
C ALA A 183 17.78 5.57 -5.17
N ALA A 184 17.27 4.43 -4.72
CA ALA A 184 18.03 3.49 -3.89
C ALA A 184 19.29 2.94 -4.59
N ARG A 185 19.24 2.80 -5.93
CA ARG A 185 20.36 2.27 -6.72
C ARG A 185 21.39 3.33 -7.11
N ARG A 186 20.93 4.53 -7.43
CA ARG A 186 21.74 5.59 -8.06
C ARG A 186 21.91 6.82 -7.16
N GLY A 187 21.36 6.79 -5.95
CA GLY A 187 21.21 7.94 -5.07
C GLY A 187 20.00 8.80 -5.43
N ALA A 188 19.42 9.46 -4.45
CA ALA A 188 18.32 10.38 -4.64
C ALA A 188 18.71 11.55 -5.54
N ARG A 189 17.84 11.91 -6.49
CA ARG A 189 18.03 12.98 -7.47
C ARG A 189 16.79 13.88 -7.46
N ARG A 190 16.87 15.07 -8.08
CA ARG A 190 15.73 16.00 -8.17
C ARG A 190 14.45 15.34 -8.71
N ARG A 191 14.57 14.40 -9.67
CA ARG A 191 13.42 13.65 -10.17
C ARG A 191 12.74 12.76 -9.11
N THR A 192 13.46 12.36 -8.06
CA THR A 192 12.87 11.59 -6.95
C THR A 192 11.81 12.41 -6.21
N LEU A 193 11.89 13.74 -6.23
CA LEU A 193 10.86 14.61 -5.64
C LEU A 193 9.50 14.49 -6.33
N LEU A 194 9.42 13.94 -7.56
CA LEU A 194 8.15 13.64 -8.22
C LEU A 194 7.30 12.64 -7.43
N VAL A 195 7.91 11.94 -6.48
CA VAL A 195 7.17 11.11 -5.51
C VAL A 195 6.20 11.95 -4.69
N LEU A 196 6.57 13.17 -4.29
CA LEU A 196 5.73 14.01 -3.42
C LEU A 196 4.38 14.38 -4.07
N PRO A 197 4.33 14.98 -5.29
CA PRO A 197 3.04 15.23 -5.93
C PRO A 197 2.27 13.93 -6.25
N ALA A 198 2.95 12.82 -6.55
CA ALA A 198 2.29 11.54 -6.72
C ALA A 198 1.63 11.05 -5.41
N LEU A 199 2.29 11.24 -4.26
CA LEU A 199 1.70 10.94 -2.95
C LEU A 199 0.50 11.84 -2.63
N VAL A 200 0.54 13.13 -2.97
CA VAL A 200 -0.61 14.03 -2.80
C VAL A 200 -1.82 13.56 -3.61
N VAL A 201 -1.63 13.23 -4.88
CA VAL A 201 -2.73 12.67 -5.70
C VAL A 201 -3.22 11.35 -5.12
N TRP A 202 -2.32 10.47 -4.72
CA TRP A 202 -2.66 9.17 -4.13
C TRP A 202 -3.42 9.30 -2.80
N ALA A 203 -3.06 10.28 -1.95
CA ALA A 203 -3.75 10.56 -0.69
C ALA A 203 -5.25 10.89 -0.87
N ASN A 204 -5.63 11.37 -2.03
CA ASN A 204 -7.02 11.68 -2.39
C ASN A 204 -7.74 10.55 -3.15
N LEU A 205 -6.98 9.54 -3.60
CA LEU A 205 -7.53 8.40 -4.34
C LEU A 205 -7.74 7.16 -3.47
N HIS A 206 -6.79 6.86 -2.55
CA HIS A 206 -6.88 5.63 -1.76
C HIS A 206 -5.98 5.64 -0.52
N GLY A 207 -6.48 5.09 0.59
CA GLY A 207 -5.78 5.01 1.88
C GLY A 207 -4.44 4.26 1.87
N SER A 208 -4.17 3.42 0.86
CA SER A 208 -2.87 2.76 0.70
C SER A 208 -1.69 3.72 0.45
N VAL A 209 -1.93 5.02 0.32
CA VAL A 209 -0.87 6.05 0.27
C VAL A 209 0.08 5.97 1.46
N LEU A 210 -0.38 5.49 2.63
CA LEU A 210 0.47 5.26 3.80
C LEU A 210 1.67 4.38 3.47
N LEU A 211 1.51 3.36 2.61
CA LEU A 211 2.61 2.53 2.16
C LEU A 211 3.62 3.33 1.34
N GLY A 212 3.15 4.13 0.37
CA GLY A 212 4.01 4.98 -0.44
C GLY A 212 4.76 6.02 0.39
N ALA A 213 4.07 6.68 1.31
CA ALA A 213 4.65 7.66 2.23
C ALA A 213 5.71 7.03 3.15
N SER A 214 5.40 5.86 3.74
CA SER A 214 6.34 5.12 4.59
C SER A 214 7.61 4.70 3.84
N LEU A 215 7.47 4.12 2.65
CA LEU A 215 8.62 3.72 1.82
C LEU A 215 9.49 4.94 1.44
N THR A 216 8.85 6.07 1.11
CA THR A 216 9.55 7.31 0.76
C THR A 216 10.30 7.88 1.97
N THR A 217 9.66 7.91 3.14
CA THR A 217 10.28 8.34 4.40
C THR A 217 11.48 7.46 4.77
N VAL A 218 11.32 6.14 4.69
CA VAL A 218 12.40 5.18 4.96
C VAL A 218 13.58 5.41 4.03
N LEU A 219 13.35 5.62 2.74
CA LEU A 219 14.43 5.92 1.78
C LEU A 219 15.13 7.24 2.15
N GLY A 220 14.36 8.30 2.45
CA GLY A 220 14.91 9.59 2.85
C GLY A 220 15.80 9.47 4.09
N VAL A 221 15.32 8.81 5.13
CA VAL A 221 16.08 8.56 6.36
C VAL A 221 17.33 7.70 6.08
N TYR A 222 17.18 6.63 5.29
CA TYR A 222 18.31 5.76 4.91
C TYR A 222 19.43 6.54 4.20
N GLU A 223 19.09 7.41 3.24
CA GLU A 223 20.09 8.22 2.53
C GLU A 223 20.77 9.24 3.47
N LEU A 224 20.03 9.85 4.41
CA LEU A 224 20.62 10.76 5.41
C LEU A 224 21.60 10.02 6.33
N VAL A 225 21.23 8.86 6.85
CA VAL A 225 22.08 8.04 7.73
C VAL A 225 23.34 7.58 6.99
N ARG A 226 23.17 7.12 5.74
CA ARG A 226 24.27 6.67 4.90
C ARG A 226 25.26 7.79 4.57
N ALA A 227 24.73 8.96 4.20
CA ALA A 227 25.57 10.12 3.84
C ALA A 227 26.24 10.77 5.05
N ARG A 228 25.76 10.53 6.27
CA ARG A 228 26.20 11.17 7.53
C ARG A 228 26.21 12.69 7.46
N ARG A 229 25.35 13.27 6.63
CA ARG A 229 25.18 14.71 6.43
C ARG A 229 23.72 15.03 6.16
N LEU A 230 23.30 16.23 6.56
CA LEU A 230 21.98 16.74 6.21
C LEU A 230 22.01 17.24 4.77
N ASP A 231 21.46 16.45 3.86
CA ASP A 231 21.21 16.83 2.48
C ASP A 231 19.72 17.20 2.34
N TRP A 232 19.45 18.32 1.70
CA TRP A 232 18.09 18.86 1.58
C TRP A 232 17.13 17.90 0.87
N LEU A 233 17.62 17.14 -0.12
CA LEU A 233 16.78 16.29 -0.96
C LEU A 233 16.26 15.06 -0.20
N PRO A 234 17.11 14.21 0.43
CA PRO A 234 16.61 13.12 1.25
C PRO A 234 15.87 13.63 2.51
N LEU A 235 16.25 14.80 3.05
CA LEU A 235 15.50 15.43 4.15
C LEU A 235 14.08 15.80 3.72
N SER A 236 13.93 16.38 2.52
CA SER A 236 12.61 16.68 1.96
C SER A 236 11.76 15.42 1.79
N LEU A 237 12.34 14.32 1.29
CA LEU A 237 11.62 13.05 1.17
C LEU A 237 11.19 12.51 2.55
N ALA A 238 12.08 12.55 3.55
CA ALA A 238 11.78 12.03 4.89
C ALA A 238 10.68 12.83 5.60
N VAL A 239 10.67 14.16 5.44
CA VAL A 239 9.75 15.05 6.18
C VAL A 239 8.44 15.27 5.41
N LEU A 240 8.52 15.52 4.10
CA LEU A 240 7.32 15.90 3.32
C LEU A 240 6.47 14.69 2.92
N ALA A 241 7.03 13.48 2.82
CA ALA A 241 6.23 12.33 2.43
C ALA A 241 5.10 12.01 3.42
N PRO A 242 5.31 11.96 4.75
CA PRO A 242 4.20 11.79 5.68
C PRO A 242 3.21 12.96 5.66
N LEU A 243 3.67 14.19 5.41
CA LEU A 243 2.80 15.36 5.30
C LEU A 243 1.90 15.32 4.05
N CYS A 244 2.35 14.67 2.97
CA CYS A 244 1.51 14.47 1.78
C CYS A 244 0.23 13.67 2.08
N VAL A 245 0.22 12.83 3.11
CA VAL A 245 -0.98 12.07 3.53
C VAL A 245 -2.09 13.01 4.02
N LEU A 246 -1.72 14.15 4.60
CA LEU A 246 -2.63 15.17 5.10
C LEU A 246 -3.10 16.16 4.02
N ALA A 247 -2.53 16.07 2.81
CA ALA A 247 -2.87 16.94 1.69
C ALA A 247 -4.19 16.52 1.02
N THR A 248 -5.24 16.42 1.81
CA THR A 248 -6.62 16.13 1.44
C THR A 248 -7.52 17.26 1.90
N PRO A 249 -8.74 17.43 1.33
CA PRO A 249 -9.69 18.43 1.80
C PRO A 249 -10.06 18.27 3.29
N TYR A 250 -9.93 17.08 3.83
CA TYR A 250 -10.23 16.77 5.24
C TYR A 250 -9.05 17.08 6.18
N GLY A 251 -7.85 17.36 5.65
CA GLY A 251 -6.68 17.72 6.48
C GLY A 251 -6.41 16.72 7.60
N TRP A 252 -6.47 17.20 8.85
CA TRP A 252 -6.20 16.37 10.03
C TRP A 252 -7.28 15.32 10.34
N ASP A 253 -8.50 15.49 9.86
CA ASP A 253 -9.59 14.54 10.11
C ASP A 253 -9.34 13.17 9.45
N VAL A 254 -8.47 13.14 8.44
CA VAL A 254 -8.03 11.87 7.83
C VAL A 254 -7.27 10.97 8.82
N VAL A 255 -6.71 11.53 9.90
CA VAL A 255 -6.03 10.74 10.94
C VAL A 255 -7.01 9.84 11.67
N ALA A 256 -8.19 10.38 12.04
CA ALA A 256 -9.26 9.59 12.66
C ALA A 256 -9.74 8.45 11.74
N TYR A 257 -9.82 8.71 10.43
CA TYR A 257 -10.11 7.66 9.46
C TYR A 257 -9.06 6.53 9.50
N TYR A 258 -7.76 6.86 9.54
CA TYR A 258 -6.72 5.83 9.61
C TYR A 258 -6.68 5.10 10.94
N GLU A 259 -6.96 5.76 12.06
CA GLU A 259 -7.12 5.11 13.36
C GLU A 259 -8.27 4.10 13.33
N LEU A 260 -9.42 4.49 12.80
CA LEU A 260 -10.58 3.60 12.64
C LEU A 260 -10.25 2.39 11.75
N MET A 261 -9.56 2.61 10.63
CA MET A 261 -9.26 1.54 9.66
C MET A 261 -8.14 0.61 10.10
N LEU A 262 -7.12 1.10 10.78
CA LEU A 262 -5.92 0.31 11.10
C LEU A 262 -5.89 -0.22 12.53
N VAL A 263 -6.51 0.49 13.47
CA VAL A 263 -6.44 0.14 14.90
C VAL A 263 -7.74 -0.49 15.38
N ASP A 264 -8.86 0.16 15.12
CA ASP A 264 -10.16 -0.28 15.64
C ASP A 264 -10.95 -1.15 14.65
N ALA A 265 -10.56 -1.18 13.39
CA ALA A 265 -11.06 -1.99 12.27
C ALA A 265 -12.40 -2.73 12.56
N PRO A 266 -13.54 -2.04 12.73
CA PRO A 266 -14.81 -2.65 13.11
C PRO A 266 -15.29 -3.67 12.07
N PHE A 267 -14.79 -3.57 10.86
CA PHE A 267 -15.10 -4.46 9.73
C PHE A 267 -14.26 -5.74 9.71
N ALA A 268 -13.20 -5.84 10.53
CA ALA A 268 -12.29 -6.99 10.51
C ALA A 268 -13.00 -8.31 10.88
N GLU A 269 -14.09 -8.25 11.64
CA GLU A 269 -14.88 -9.44 11.99
C GLU A 269 -15.82 -9.88 10.87
N ILE A 270 -16.23 -8.96 9.99
CA ILE A 270 -17.24 -9.18 8.94
C ILE A 270 -16.58 -9.45 7.60
N LEU A 271 -15.54 -8.71 7.25
CA LEU A 271 -14.87 -8.81 5.96
C LEU A 271 -13.75 -9.84 5.99
N ARG A 272 -13.86 -10.89 5.17
CA ARG A 272 -12.85 -11.96 5.06
C ARG A 272 -11.46 -11.43 4.68
N GLU A 273 -11.40 -10.35 3.94
CA GLU A 273 -10.16 -9.69 3.51
C GLU A 273 -9.34 -9.14 4.67
N TRP A 274 -9.98 -8.85 5.80
CA TRP A 274 -9.37 -8.35 7.04
C TRP A 274 -9.09 -9.45 8.08
N GLN A 275 -9.49 -10.68 7.79
CA GLN A 275 -9.28 -11.82 8.67
C GLN A 275 -7.91 -12.46 8.38
N TRP A 276 -7.17 -12.79 9.43
CA TRP A 276 -5.92 -13.53 9.30
C TRP A 276 -6.15 -14.90 8.66
N SER A 277 -5.47 -15.17 7.55
CA SER A 277 -5.43 -16.51 6.97
C SER A 277 -4.49 -17.38 7.78
N SER A 278 -5.01 -18.40 8.46
CA SER A 278 -4.18 -19.43 9.07
C SER A 278 -3.98 -20.62 8.10
N PRO A 279 -2.81 -21.27 8.12
CA PRO A 279 -2.52 -22.44 7.26
C PRO A 279 -3.33 -23.68 7.60
N GLY A 280 -4.59 -23.58 7.82
CA GLY A 280 -5.49 -24.70 8.20
C GLY A 280 -6.95 -24.37 7.99
N GLY A 281 -7.28 -23.27 7.32
CA GLY A 281 -8.65 -22.91 6.98
C GLY A 281 -9.53 -22.45 8.15
N THR A 282 -9.00 -22.40 9.36
CA THR A 282 -9.66 -21.78 10.53
C THR A 282 -9.24 -20.33 10.62
N THR A 283 -10.17 -19.41 10.36
CA THR A 283 -9.99 -17.98 10.63
C THR A 283 -9.79 -17.79 12.13
N ALA A 284 -8.57 -17.52 12.57
CA ALA A 284 -8.31 -17.14 13.94
C ALA A 284 -8.91 -15.74 14.16
N ARG A 285 -10.00 -15.62 14.90
CA ARG A 285 -10.52 -14.32 15.33
C ARG A 285 -9.48 -13.67 16.24
N VAL A 286 -8.91 -12.58 15.81
CA VAL A 286 -8.17 -11.69 16.72
C VAL A 286 -9.26 -10.94 17.52
N PRO A 287 -9.31 -11.07 18.86
CA PRO A 287 -10.29 -10.32 19.65
C PRO A 287 -10.07 -8.83 19.46
N SER A 288 -11.13 -8.10 19.11
CA SER A 288 -11.07 -6.64 18.99
C SER A 288 -10.58 -6.00 20.30
N PRO A 289 -9.94 -4.82 20.23
CA PRO A 289 -9.54 -4.08 21.43
C PRO A 289 -10.70 -3.84 22.39
N SER A 290 -11.92 -3.63 21.88
CA SER A 290 -13.14 -3.49 22.66
C SER A 290 -13.52 -4.80 23.39
N ALA A 291 -13.35 -5.96 22.75
CA ALA A 291 -13.56 -7.27 23.41
C ALA A 291 -12.50 -7.51 24.51
N ARG A 292 -11.26 -7.05 24.33
CA ARG A 292 -10.21 -7.09 25.35
C ARG A 292 -10.50 -6.16 26.53
N ALA A 293 -11.07 -4.98 26.29
CA ALA A 293 -11.50 -4.05 27.34
C ALA A 293 -12.69 -4.64 28.13
N GLY A 294 -13.69 -5.22 27.44
CA GLY A 294 -14.82 -5.90 28.06
C GLY A 294 -14.44 -7.14 28.88
N ALA A 295 -13.45 -7.90 28.41
CA ALA A 295 -12.92 -9.07 29.16
C ALA A 295 -12.13 -8.65 30.41
N ARG A 296 -11.40 -7.51 30.37
CA ARG A 296 -10.74 -6.94 31.56
C ARG A 296 -11.75 -6.40 32.58
N ALA A 297 -12.86 -5.80 32.13
CA ALA A 297 -13.92 -5.29 33.01
C ALA A 297 -14.73 -6.42 33.68
N ARG A 298 -14.79 -7.62 33.09
CA ARG A 298 -15.50 -8.78 33.62
C ARG A 298 -14.68 -9.71 34.52
N ARG A 299 -13.41 -9.36 34.85
CA ARG A 299 -12.69 -10.14 35.87
C ARG A 299 -13.44 -10.02 37.19
N PRO A 300 -13.95 -11.12 37.76
CA PRO A 300 -14.70 -11.07 39.03
C PRO A 300 -13.76 -10.47 40.09
N ARG A 301 -14.20 -9.38 40.69
CA ARG A 301 -13.55 -8.85 41.91
C ARG A 301 -13.43 -10.03 42.88
N ARG A 302 -12.20 -10.48 43.12
CA ARG A 302 -11.91 -11.44 44.19
C ARG A 302 -12.63 -10.93 45.44
N ARG A 303 -13.67 -11.63 45.85
CA ARG A 303 -14.38 -11.39 47.12
C ARG A 303 -13.31 -11.45 48.21
N ARG A 304 -12.92 -10.29 48.73
CA ARG A 304 -12.14 -10.23 49.97
C ARG A 304 -12.99 -10.96 51.01
N SER A 305 -12.55 -12.12 51.48
CA SER A 305 -13.06 -12.81 52.61
C SER A 305 -13.02 -11.84 53.81
N ARG A 306 -14.20 -11.42 54.27
CA ARG A 306 -14.34 -10.71 55.55
C ARG A 306 -13.81 -11.62 56.64
N PRO A 307 -13.02 -11.13 57.59
CA PRO A 307 -12.66 -11.88 58.79
C PRO A 307 -13.96 -12.19 59.54
N ARG A 308 -14.12 -13.46 59.95
CA ARG A 308 -15.20 -13.89 60.83
C ARG A 308 -15.11 -13.07 62.12
N SER A 309 -16.15 -12.29 62.42
CA SER A 309 -16.37 -11.66 63.72
C SER A 309 -16.53 -12.76 64.78
N ALA A 310 -15.75 -12.63 65.89
CA ALA A 310 -15.84 -13.47 67.05
C ALA A 310 -17.22 -13.39 67.70
N PRO A 311 -17.73 -14.50 68.34
CA PRO A 311 -19.02 -14.51 69.00
C PRO A 311 -18.99 -13.63 70.22
N SER A 312 -20.04 -12.81 70.41
CA SER A 312 -20.27 -11.98 71.60
C SER A 312 -20.64 -12.89 72.80
N PRO A 313 -20.20 -12.54 74.02
CA PRO A 313 -20.58 -13.32 75.20
C PRO A 313 -22.05 -13.08 75.59
N GLU A 314 -22.70 -14.16 75.96
CA GLU A 314 -24.07 -14.25 76.47
C GLU A 314 -24.26 -13.51 77.79
N PRO A 315 -25.28 -12.72 78.02
CA PRO A 315 -25.55 -12.14 79.35
C PRO A 315 -26.18 -13.16 80.33
N ALA A 316 -25.53 -13.27 81.48
CA ALA A 316 -25.99 -14.10 82.57
C ALA A 316 -27.45 -13.76 83.04
N SER A 317 -28.30 -14.74 83.00
CA SER A 317 -29.62 -14.65 83.61
C SER A 317 -29.57 -14.54 85.16
N ARG A 318 -30.00 -13.40 85.69
CA ARG A 318 -30.38 -13.33 87.12
C ARG A 318 -31.73 -13.92 87.30
N ARG A 319 -31.80 -15.00 88.05
CA ARG A 319 -33.03 -15.49 88.71
C ARG A 319 -33.37 -14.59 89.91
N ARG A 320 -34.58 -14.10 89.96
CA ARG A 320 -35.56 -14.14 91.06
C ARG A 320 -36.95 -14.25 90.52
#